data_d33edeaaabbcdeb49d244a360a919fb2
#
_entry.id   d33edeaaabbcdeb49d244a360a919fb2
#
_cell.length_a   1.000
_cell.length_b   1.000
_cell.length_c   1.000
_cell.angle_alpha   90.00
_cell.angle_beta   90.00
_cell.angle_gamma   90.00
#
_symmetry.space_group_name_H-M   'P 1'
#
loop_
_entity.id
_entity.type
_entity.pdbx_description
1 polymer ?
#
loop_
_entity_poly.entity_id
_entity_poly.type
_entity_poly.pdbx_seq_one_letter_code
_entity_poly.pdbx_strand_id
1 'polypeptide(L)'
;MPDHVHFFCAPELDAKTLPIFIGFWKEWTSKAIKGQLRRTGSIWQEEFFDHVLRSCESYSEKWNYVRNNPVRHGLVANAEDWPWQGEIEELRL
;
A
#
# COMPACT_ATOMS: atom_id res chain seq x y z
N MET A 1 -1.55 -8.49 0.09
CA MET A 1 -0.72 -9.72 0.07
C MET A 1 -0.24 -10.02 1.48
N PRO A 2 0.07 -11.26 1.81
CA PRO A 2 0.35 -11.62 3.20
C PRO A 2 1.57 -10.95 3.83
N ASP A 3 2.57 -10.64 3.03
CA ASP A 3 3.86 -10.15 3.52
C ASP A 3 4.26 -8.76 3.02
N HIS A 4 3.38 -8.09 2.28
CA HIS A 4 3.67 -6.76 1.76
C HIS A 4 2.39 -5.99 1.48
N VAL A 5 2.53 -4.67 1.34
CA VAL A 5 1.44 -3.75 1.07
C VAL A 5 1.80 -2.92 -0.16
N HIS A 6 0.83 -2.77 -1.06
CA HIS A 6 0.90 -1.80 -2.15
C HIS A 6 -0.11 -0.69 -1.90
N PHE A 7 0.27 0.54 -2.12
CA PHE A 7 -0.70 1.61 -2.14
C PHE A 7 -0.31 2.70 -3.14
N PHE A 8 -1.31 3.41 -3.59
CA PHE A 8 -1.15 4.54 -4.49
C PHE A 8 -1.45 5.81 -3.72
N CYS A 9 -0.60 6.80 -3.85
CA CYS A 9 -0.78 8.08 -3.17
C CYS A 9 -0.32 9.24 -4.05
N ALA A 10 -0.91 10.40 -3.81
CA ALA A 10 -0.50 11.63 -4.44
C ALA A 10 -0.30 12.69 -3.36
N PRO A 11 0.82 13.41 -3.36
CA PRO A 11 1.06 14.43 -2.35
C PRO A 11 0.25 15.70 -2.63
N GLU A 12 -0.15 16.38 -1.57
CA GLU A 12 -0.61 17.76 -1.66
C GLU A 12 0.60 18.69 -1.76
N LEU A 13 0.36 19.98 -2.08
CA LEU A 13 1.43 20.96 -2.28
C LEU A 13 2.37 21.09 -1.09
N ASP A 14 1.83 21.00 0.12
CA ASP A 14 2.60 21.16 1.36
C ASP A 14 2.97 19.80 2.00
N ALA A 15 2.84 18.72 1.26
CA ALA A 15 3.11 17.40 1.79
C ALA A 15 4.59 17.20 2.10
N LYS A 16 4.85 16.38 3.10
CA LYS A 16 6.21 15.95 3.42
C LYS A 16 6.74 15.04 2.31
N THR A 17 8.05 14.88 2.26
CA THR A 17 8.69 13.99 1.30
C THR A 17 8.20 12.54 1.51
N LEU A 18 8.28 11.75 0.45
CA LEU A 18 7.84 10.35 0.51
C LEU A 18 8.55 9.54 1.61
N PRO A 19 9.89 9.62 1.78
CA PRO A 19 10.54 8.90 2.86
C PRO A 19 10.02 9.27 4.26
N ILE A 20 9.74 10.54 4.50
CA ILE A 20 9.21 11.02 5.78
C ILE A 20 7.79 10.48 5.99
N PHE A 21 6.94 10.56 4.97
CA PHE A 21 5.58 10.03 5.02
C PHE A 21 5.58 8.53 5.31
N ILE A 22 6.36 7.76 4.59
CA ILE A 22 6.45 6.30 4.78
C ILE A 22 6.99 5.96 6.17
N GLY A 23 7.96 6.74 6.67
CA GLY A 23 8.49 6.56 8.03
C GLY A 23 7.41 6.69 9.09
N PHE A 24 6.59 7.74 9.03
CA PHE A 24 5.47 7.95 9.95
C PHE A 24 4.41 6.86 9.81
N TRP A 25 4.08 6.48 8.59
CA TRP A 25 3.10 5.42 8.32
C TRP A 25 3.55 4.09 8.91
N LYS A 26 4.82 3.73 8.73
CA LYS A 26 5.39 2.50 9.29
C LYS A 26 5.37 2.53 10.82
N GLU A 27 5.74 3.66 11.42
CA GLU A 27 5.73 3.80 12.87
C GLU A 27 4.33 3.65 13.44
N TRP A 28 3.37 4.37 12.86
CA TRP A 28 1.98 4.34 13.30
C TRP A 28 1.35 2.95 13.16
N THR A 29 1.50 2.32 12.01
CA THR A 29 0.96 0.98 11.77
C THR A 29 1.67 -0.09 12.58
N SER A 30 2.98 0.05 12.80
CA SER A 30 3.75 -0.84 13.68
C SER A 30 3.19 -0.85 15.09
N LYS A 31 2.93 0.33 15.66
CA LYS A 31 2.36 0.45 17.01
C LYS A 31 0.98 -0.20 17.08
N ALA A 32 0.14 0.04 16.07
CA ALA A 32 -1.19 -0.56 16.01
C ALA A 32 -1.14 -2.09 15.92
N ILE A 33 -0.28 -2.63 15.05
CA ILE A 33 -0.14 -4.08 14.86
C ILE A 33 0.41 -4.74 16.12
N LYS A 34 1.46 -4.17 16.72
CA LYS A 34 2.05 -4.70 17.95
C LYS A 34 1.03 -4.71 19.09
N GLY A 35 0.24 -3.66 19.21
CA GLY A 35 -0.81 -3.57 20.21
C GLY A 35 -1.88 -4.64 20.06
N GLN A 36 -2.36 -4.86 18.84
CA GLN A 36 -3.40 -5.84 18.55
C GLN A 36 -2.92 -7.29 18.65
N LEU A 37 -1.72 -7.56 18.14
CA LEU A 37 -1.18 -8.91 18.08
C LEU A 37 -0.25 -9.25 19.25
N ARG A 38 0.00 -8.31 20.13
CA ARG A 38 0.92 -8.45 21.28
C ARG A 38 2.31 -8.93 20.82
N ARG A 39 2.77 -8.39 19.67
CA ARG A 39 4.08 -8.69 19.11
C ARG A 39 5.12 -7.69 19.57
N THR A 40 6.36 -8.14 19.61
CA THR A 40 7.53 -7.29 19.82
C THR A 40 8.46 -7.40 18.62
N GLY A 41 9.40 -6.48 18.51
CA GLY A 41 10.35 -6.47 17.42
C GLY A 41 9.86 -5.66 16.22
N SER A 42 10.59 -5.74 15.11
CA SER A 42 10.30 -4.99 13.90
C SER A 42 9.16 -5.62 13.12
N ILE A 43 8.22 -4.80 12.65
CA ILE A 43 7.12 -5.22 11.78
C ILE A 43 7.47 -5.01 10.31
N TRP A 44 8.08 -3.88 9.98
CA TRP A 44 8.39 -3.50 8.62
C TRP A 44 9.87 -3.61 8.30
N GLN A 45 10.17 -3.89 7.03
CA GLN A 45 11.53 -3.75 6.54
C GLN A 45 11.94 -2.27 6.55
N GLU A 46 13.24 -1.99 6.63
CA GLU A 46 13.74 -0.62 6.62
C GLU A 46 13.49 0.08 5.29
N GLU A 47 13.54 -0.65 4.20
CA GLU A 47 13.41 -0.12 2.86
C GLU A 47 11.98 -0.20 2.32
N PHE A 48 11.70 0.62 1.33
CA PHE A 48 10.49 0.54 0.53
C PHE A 48 10.84 0.81 -0.94
N PHE A 49 9.94 0.38 -1.82
CA PHE A 49 10.09 0.60 -3.26
C PHE A 49 9.00 1.54 -3.74
N ASP A 50 9.39 2.57 -4.48
CA ASP A 50 8.47 3.53 -5.04
C ASP A 50 8.60 3.62 -6.55
N HIS A 51 7.53 4.06 -7.20
CA HIS A 51 7.46 4.23 -8.63
C HIS A 51 6.59 5.42 -8.96
N VAL A 52 7.10 6.35 -9.74
CA VAL A 52 6.34 7.53 -10.15
C VAL A 52 5.45 7.18 -11.34
N LEU A 53 4.15 7.38 -11.18
CA LEU A 53 3.18 7.20 -12.25
C LEU A 53 2.98 8.53 -12.97
N ARG A 54 3.22 8.52 -14.28
CA ARG A 54 3.28 9.76 -15.09
C ARG A 54 2.05 9.98 -15.97
N SER A 55 1.14 9.02 -16.02
CA SER A 55 -0.06 9.13 -16.84
C SER A 55 -1.22 8.34 -16.25
N CYS A 56 -2.44 8.70 -16.67
CA CYS A 56 -3.64 7.96 -16.28
C CYS A 56 -3.60 6.50 -16.75
N GLU A 57 -3.07 6.26 -17.95
CA GLU A 57 -2.95 4.91 -18.51
C GLU A 57 -2.02 4.05 -17.66
N SER A 58 -0.86 4.58 -17.30
CA SER A 58 0.10 3.89 -16.43
C SER A 58 -0.51 3.60 -15.06
N TYR A 59 -1.28 4.55 -14.51
CA TYR A 59 -1.99 4.38 -13.24
C TYR A 59 -3.00 3.23 -13.35
N SER A 60 -3.84 3.22 -14.38
CA SER A 60 -4.86 2.19 -14.58
C SER A 60 -4.25 0.79 -14.73
N GLU A 61 -3.16 0.67 -15.47
CA GLU A 61 -2.45 -0.59 -15.64
C GLU A 61 -1.90 -1.10 -14.30
N LYS A 62 -1.24 -0.23 -13.54
CA LYS A 62 -0.68 -0.58 -12.25
C LYS A 62 -1.77 -0.91 -11.23
N TRP A 63 -2.85 -0.14 -11.23
CA TRP A 63 -4.01 -0.40 -10.37
C TRP A 63 -4.57 -1.80 -10.61
N ASN A 64 -4.83 -2.15 -11.87
CA ASN A 64 -5.35 -3.45 -12.22
C ASN A 64 -4.38 -4.58 -11.88
N TYR A 65 -3.10 -4.36 -12.10
CA TYR A 65 -2.08 -5.33 -11.75
C TYR A 65 -2.07 -5.61 -10.23
N VAL A 66 -2.05 -4.56 -9.43
CA VAL A 66 -2.04 -4.69 -7.96
C VAL A 66 -3.35 -5.30 -7.46
N ARG A 67 -4.47 -4.84 -7.99
CA ARG A 67 -5.80 -5.34 -7.59
C ARG A 67 -5.96 -6.83 -7.84
N ASN A 68 -5.42 -7.34 -8.92
CA ASN A 68 -5.51 -8.76 -9.28
C ASN A 68 -4.39 -9.62 -8.69
N ASN A 69 -3.50 -9.03 -7.92
CA ASN A 69 -2.38 -9.75 -7.32
C ASN A 69 -2.84 -10.95 -6.47
N PRO A 70 -3.85 -10.83 -5.58
CA PRO A 70 -4.34 -11.98 -4.81
C PRO A 70 -4.91 -13.10 -5.67
N VAL A 71 -5.50 -12.77 -6.81
CA VAL A 71 -6.03 -13.76 -7.75
C VAL A 71 -4.87 -14.52 -8.41
N ARG A 72 -3.86 -13.81 -8.89
CA ARG A 72 -2.68 -14.44 -9.52
C ARG A 72 -1.94 -15.37 -8.56
N HIS A 73 -1.93 -15.03 -7.28
CA HIS A 73 -1.28 -15.86 -6.26
C HIS A 73 -2.19 -16.94 -5.68
N GLY A 74 -3.41 -17.10 -6.23
CA GLY A 74 -4.30 -18.15 -5.82
C GLY A 74 -4.94 -18.00 -4.45
N LEU A 75 -4.94 -16.77 -3.90
CA LEU A 75 -5.48 -16.49 -2.57
C LEU A 75 -6.99 -16.31 -2.59
N VAL A 76 -7.54 -15.77 -3.66
CA VAL A 76 -8.97 -15.61 -3.90
C VAL A 76 -9.29 -15.90 -5.37
N ALA A 77 -10.56 -16.22 -5.65
CA ALA A 77 -11.02 -16.46 -7.02
C ALA A 77 -11.24 -15.14 -7.78
N ASN A 78 -11.78 -14.13 -7.11
CA ASN A 78 -12.07 -12.82 -7.68
C ASN A 78 -11.39 -11.73 -6.87
N ALA A 79 -10.95 -10.65 -7.53
CA ALA A 79 -10.27 -9.55 -6.86
C ALA A 79 -11.13 -8.91 -5.78
N GLU A 80 -12.44 -8.83 -5.98
CA GLU A 80 -13.39 -8.26 -5.03
C GLU A 80 -13.45 -9.02 -3.71
N ASP A 81 -13.08 -10.29 -3.73
CA ASP A 81 -13.12 -11.16 -2.55
C ASP A 81 -11.93 -10.96 -1.61
N TRP A 82 -10.91 -10.20 -2.04
CA TRP A 82 -9.75 -9.90 -1.20
C TRP A 82 -10.13 -8.87 -0.14
N PRO A 83 -10.16 -9.25 1.16
CA PRO A 83 -10.68 -8.37 2.21
C PRO A 83 -9.74 -7.22 2.59
N TRP A 84 -8.45 -7.32 2.23
CA TRP A 84 -7.41 -6.39 2.65
C TRP A 84 -7.10 -5.37 1.55
N GLN A 85 -8.15 -4.69 1.10
CA GLN A 85 -8.07 -3.65 0.08
C GLN A 85 -9.03 -2.52 0.40
N GLY A 86 -8.75 -1.34 -0.13
CA GLY A 86 -9.62 -0.20 0.04
C GLY A 86 -9.19 0.96 -0.83
N GLU A 87 -10.11 1.87 -1.05
CA GLU A 87 -9.87 3.11 -1.77
C GLU A 87 -10.44 4.24 -0.93
N ILE A 88 -9.59 5.17 -0.53
CA ILE A 88 -9.98 6.30 0.29
C ILE A 88 -10.39 7.46 -0.59
N GLU A 89 -9.66 7.68 -1.66
CA GLU A 89 -9.85 8.81 -2.56
C GLU A 89 -9.39 8.44 -3.97
N GLU A 90 -10.14 8.86 -4.97
CA GLU A 90 -9.74 8.65 -6.35
C GLU A 90 -8.61 9.62 -6.72
N LEU A 91 -7.51 9.08 -7.21
CA LEU A 91 -6.37 9.88 -7.63
C LEU A 91 -6.59 10.39 -9.06
N ARG A 92 -6.34 11.66 -9.26
CA ARG A 92 -6.39 12.33 -10.58
C ARG A 92 -4.98 12.63 -11.06
N LEU A 93 -4.66 12.12 -12.22
CA LEU A 93 -3.36 12.32 -12.84
C LEU A 93 -3.45 13.23 -14.05
#